data_c5e7f939742d378d7f9a644725d340f1
#
_entry.id   c5e7f939742d378d7f9a644725d340f1
#
_cell.length_a   1.000
_cell.length_b   1.000
_cell.length_c   1.000
_cell.angle_alpha   90.00
_cell.angle_beta   90.00
_cell.angle_gamma   90.00
#
_symmetry.space_group_name_H-M   'P 1'
#
loop_
_entity.id
_entity.type
_entity.pdbx_description
1 polymer ?
#
loop_
_entity_poly.entity_id
_entity_poly.type
_entity_poly.pdbx_seq_one_letter_code
_entity_poly.pdbx_strand_id
1 'polypeptide(L)'
;MLVESLLAAGKVKEATDWLVLKTKYQKDDAIWWNFLAQGYALQNQSSLYHAAIAEKYVCEGALPAAIEQLRIAREESTGNFYQLSELDARKRQLESLYREDIRENGRPPQRP
;
A
#
# COMPACT_ATOMS: atom_id res chain seq x y z
N MET A 1 -3.10 12.06 18.23
CA MET A 1 -1.84 11.70 17.61
C MET A 1 -1.43 12.79 16.63
N LEU A 2 -0.14 13.03 16.47
CA LEU A 2 0.37 14.10 15.60
C LEU A 2 -0.16 14.01 14.17
N VAL A 3 -0.18 12.78 13.59
CA VAL A 3 -0.64 12.58 12.22
C VAL A 3 -2.09 13.01 12.07
N GLU A 4 -2.94 12.60 13.00
CA GLU A 4 -4.36 12.96 12.95
C GLU A 4 -4.53 14.46 13.05
N SER A 5 -3.75 15.11 13.91
CA SER A 5 -3.78 16.56 14.07
C SER A 5 -3.36 17.28 12.79
N LEU A 6 -2.31 16.80 12.13
CA LEU A 6 -1.84 17.38 10.87
C LEU A 6 -2.86 17.22 9.76
N LEU A 7 -3.49 16.06 9.67
CA LEU A 7 -4.53 15.81 8.66
C LEU A 7 -5.74 16.70 8.90
N ALA A 8 -6.16 16.83 10.16
CA ALA A 8 -7.31 17.65 10.52
C ALA A 8 -7.03 19.14 10.31
N ALA A 9 -5.78 19.56 10.48
CA ALA A 9 -5.39 20.96 10.29
C ALA A 9 -5.14 21.32 8.82
N GLY A 10 -5.29 20.36 7.88
CA GLY A 10 -5.06 20.60 6.48
C GLY A 10 -3.60 20.56 6.06
N LYS A 11 -2.72 20.07 6.93
CA LYS A 11 -1.29 19.95 6.63
C LYS A 11 -0.99 18.55 6.08
N VAL A 12 -1.72 18.20 5.05
CA VAL A 12 -1.71 16.83 4.50
C VAL A 12 -0.36 16.46 3.92
N LYS A 13 0.27 17.39 3.18
CA LYS A 13 1.57 17.09 2.57
C LYS A 13 2.64 16.84 3.63
N GLU A 14 2.66 17.64 4.69
CA GLU A 14 3.62 17.43 5.77
C GLU A 14 3.43 16.08 6.45
N ALA A 15 2.17 15.73 6.73
CA ALA A 15 1.84 14.44 7.33
C ALA A 15 2.24 13.30 6.41
N THR A 16 1.95 13.43 5.11
CA THR A 16 2.27 12.39 4.13
C THR A 16 3.78 12.18 4.02
N ASP A 17 4.55 13.26 3.96
CA ASP A 17 6.01 13.16 3.89
C ASP A 17 6.57 12.43 5.11
N TRP A 18 6.05 12.74 6.29
CA TRP A 18 6.44 12.06 7.52
C TRP A 18 6.07 10.58 7.49
N LEU A 19 4.86 10.28 6.98
CA LEU A 19 4.36 8.91 6.91
C LEU A 19 5.14 8.05 5.92
N VAL A 20 5.62 8.64 4.83
CA VAL A 20 6.48 7.91 3.89
C VAL A 20 7.70 7.39 4.61
N LEU A 21 8.33 8.23 5.45
CA LEU A 21 9.48 7.80 6.25
C LEU A 21 9.08 6.77 7.30
N LYS A 22 7.95 6.97 7.95
CA LYS A 22 7.49 6.08 9.01
C LYS A 22 7.22 4.67 8.47
N THR A 23 6.58 4.56 7.30
CA THR A 23 6.32 3.26 6.69
C THR A 23 7.61 2.58 6.21
N LYS A 24 8.63 3.35 5.92
CA LYS A 24 9.93 2.79 5.55
C LYS A 24 10.59 2.09 6.75
N TYR A 25 10.45 2.65 7.94
CA TYR A 25 11.08 2.10 9.14
C TYR A 25 10.17 1.12 9.89
N GLN A 26 8.87 1.23 9.75
CA GLN A 26 7.90 0.34 10.40
C GLN A 26 6.95 -0.24 9.35
N LYS A 27 7.53 -0.87 8.35
CA LYS A 27 6.79 -1.35 7.18
C LYS A 27 5.82 -2.49 7.49
N ASP A 28 5.97 -3.15 8.64
CA ASP A 28 5.11 -4.27 9.01
C ASP A 28 3.91 -3.85 9.86
N ASP A 29 3.76 -2.55 10.11
CA ASP A 29 2.66 -2.04 10.91
C ASP A 29 1.60 -1.42 10.01
N ALA A 30 0.46 -2.10 9.90
CA ALA A 30 -0.62 -1.71 9.00
C ALA A 30 -1.18 -0.32 9.28
N ILE A 31 -1.11 0.15 10.54
CA ILE A 31 -1.72 1.43 10.88
C ILE A 31 -1.04 2.60 10.15
N TRP A 32 0.28 2.53 9.98
CA TRP A 32 1.01 3.59 9.29
C TRP A 32 0.69 3.62 7.81
N TRP A 33 0.54 2.44 7.20
CA TRP A 33 0.09 2.36 5.81
C TRP A 33 -1.32 2.90 5.64
N ASN A 34 -2.19 2.65 6.61
CA ASN A 34 -3.55 3.18 6.57
C ASN A 34 -3.56 4.71 6.61
N PHE A 35 -2.78 5.31 7.49
CA PHE A 35 -2.66 6.77 7.54
C PHE A 35 -2.05 7.34 6.26
N LEU A 36 -1.04 6.67 5.72
CA LEU A 36 -0.43 7.12 4.46
C LEU A 36 -1.45 7.10 3.32
N ALA A 37 -2.26 6.04 3.26
CA ALA A 37 -3.33 5.96 2.26
C ALA A 37 -4.32 7.12 2.41
N GLN A 38 -4.69 7.47 3.63
CA GLN A 38 -5.57 8.62 3.87
C GLN A 38 -4.95 9.92 3.35
N GLY A 39 -3.66 10.10 3.61
CA GLY A 39 -2.95 11.28 3.12
C GLY A 39 -2.96 11.38 1.61
N TYR A 40 -2.73 10.27 0.93
CA TYR A 40 -2.78 10.23 -0.53
C TYR A 40 -4.18 10.48 -1.06
N ALA A 41 -5.20 9.91 -0.42
CA ALA A 41 -6.59 10.14 -0.83
C ALA A 41 -6.96 11.61 -0.74
N LEU A 42 -6.55 12.28 0.32
CA LEU A 42 -6.82 13.71 0.50
C LEU A 42 -6.10 14.58 -0.54
N GLN A 43 -5.05 14.07 -1.15
CA GLN A 43 -4.30 14.77 -2.20
C GLN A 43 -4.71 14.33 -3.59
N ASN A 44 -5.76 13.51 -3.71
CA ASN A 44 -6.25 12.98 -4.99
C ASN A 44 -5.18 12.17 -5.72
N GLN A 45 -4.31 11.50 -4.96
CA GLN A 45 -3.26 10.64 -5.50
C GLN A 45 -3.76 9.20 -5.51
N SER A 46 -4.66 8.89 -6.44
CA SER A 46 -5.37 7.61 -6.45
C SER A 46 -4.43 6.40 -6.56
N SER A 47 -3.45 6.47 -7.46
CA SER A 47 -2.51 5.37 -7.66
C SER A 47 -1.72 5.09 -6.38
N LEU A 48 -1.19 6.14 -5.75
CA LEU A 48 -0.42 6.01 -4.52
C LEU A 48 -1.30 5.54 -3.36
N TYR A 49 -2.56 5.97 -3.33
CA TYR A 49 -3.54 5.51 -2.35
C TYR A 49 -3.69 3.99 -2.42
N HIS A 50 -3.95 3.45 -3.61
CA HIS A 50 -4.12 2.00 -3.77
C HIS A 50 -2.84 1.24 -3.47
N ALA A 51 -1.68 1.80 -3.81
CA ALA A 51 -0.40 1.17 -3.48
C ALA A 51 -0.19 1.08 -1.96
N ALA A 52 -0.57 2.12 -1.22
CA ALA A 52 -0.48 2.10 0.25
C ALA A 52 -1.47 1.10 0.85
N ILE A 53 -2.68 1.02 0.31
CA ILE A 53 -3.67 0.04 0.76
C ILE A 53 -3.17 -1.38 0.49
N ALA A 54 -2.47 -1.60 -0.63
CA ALA A 54 -1.87 -2.89 -0.92
C ALA A 54 -0.89 -3.29 0.18
N GLU A 55 -0.02 -2.38 0.62
CA GLU A 55 0.93 -2.69 1.69
C GLU A 55 0.23 -2.96 3.01
N LYS A 56 -0.86 -2.23 3.29
CA LYS A 56 -1.67 -2.52 4.47
C LYS A 56 -2.17 -3.97 4.43
N TYR A 57 -2.68 -4.42 3.29
CA TYR A 57 -3.13 -5.80 3.14
C TYR A 57 -2.00 -6.80 3.28
N VAL A 58 -0.80 -6.47 2.81
CA VAL A 58 0.37 -7.34 3.01
C VAL A 58 0.62 -7.53 4.51
N CYS A 59 0.55 -6.44 5.29
CA CYS A 59 0.72 -6.52 6.75
C CYS A 59 -0.33 -7.42 7.40
N GLU A 60 -1.51 -7.48 6.81
CA GLU A 60 -2.62 -8.28 7.32
C GLU A 60 -2.64 -9.71 6.78
N GLY A 61 -1.67 -10.05 5.96
CA GLY A 61 -1.61 -11.39 5.36
C GLY A 61 -2.59 -11.63 4.23
N ALA A 62 -3.21 -10.58 3.70
CA ALA A 62 -4.21 -10.69 2.64
C ALA A 62 -3.57 -10.47 1.27
N LEU A 63 -2.71 -11.40 0.86
CA LEU A 63 -1.94 -11.26 -0.39
C LEU A 63 -2.81 -11.10 -1.64
N PRO A 64 -3.88 -11.89 -1.85
CA PRO A 64 -4.72 -11.68 -3.03
C PRO A 64 -5.33 -10.28 -3.11
N ALA A 65 -5.77 -9.75 -1.96
CA ALA A 65 -6.32 -8.41 -1.91
C ALA A 65 -5.26 -7.36 -2.22
N ALA A 66 -4.04 -7.56 -1.72
CA ALA A 66 -2.92 -6.65 -1.98
C ALA A 66 -2.58 -6.63 -3.47
N ILE A 67 -2.54 -7.79 -4.10
CA ILE A 67 -2.25 -7.90 -5.54
C ILE A 67 -3.32 -7.15 -6.35
N GLU A 68 -4.59 -7.30 -5.98
CA GLU A 68 -5.68 -6.59 -6.65
C GLU A 68 -5.54 -5.08 -6.50
N GLN A 69 -5.15 -4.60 -5.34
CA GLN A 69 -4.93 -3.17 -5.12
C GLN A 69 -3.80 -2.63 -6.00
N LEU A 70 -2.74 -3.41 -6.19
CA LEU A 70 -1.66 -2.99 -7.07
C LEU A 70 -2.11 -2.95 -8.54
N ARG A 71 -2.99 -3.88 -8.94
CA ARG A 71 -3.58 -3.82 -10.27
C ARG A 71 -4.35 -2.53 -10.47
N ILE A 72 -5.16 -2.15 -9.49
CA ILE A 72 -5.93 -0.90 -9.54
C ILE A 72 -4.98 0.31 -9.56
N ALA A 73 -3.95 0.27 -8.71
CA ALA A 73 -2.97 1.36 -8.66
C ALA A 73 -2.34 1.59 -10.03
N ARG A 74 -2.04 0.51 -10.74
CA ARG A 74 -1.46 0.60 -12.08
C ARG A 74 -2.42 1.23 -13.07
N GLU A 75 -3.69 0.87 -13.00
CA GLU A 75 -4.71 1.46 -13.88
C GLU A 75 -4.91 2.94 -13.60
N GLU A 76 -4.80 3.34 -12.34
CA GLU A 76 -5.00 4.73 -11.92
C GLU A 76 -3.74 5.59 -12.10
N SER A 77 -2.63 4.98 -12.49
CA SER A 77 -1.38 5.72 -12.69
C SER A 77 -1.51 6.66 -13.89
N THR A 78 -0.88 7.83 -13.76
CA THR A 78 -0.92 8.84 -14.80
C THR A 78 0.12 8.64 -15.90
N GLY A 79 0.70 7.44 -15.96
CA GLY A 79 1.63 7.12 -17.04
C GLY A 79 3.09 7.36 -16.72
N ASN A 80 3.43 7.66 -15.47
CA ASN A 80 4.82 7.78 -15.06
C ASN A 80 5.47 6.40 -15.16
N PHE A 81 6.40 6.25 -16.11
CA PHE A 81 7.05 4.96 -16.36
C PHE A 81 7.74 4.41 -15.11
N TYR A 82 8.39 5.27 -14.35
CA TYR A 82 9.09 4.86 -13.15
C TYR A 82 8.13 4.26 -12.12
N GLN A 83 7.02 4.95 -11.90
CA GLN A 83 5.99 4.47 -10.97
C GLN A 83 5.38 3.15 -11.45
N LEU A 84 5.08 3.04 -12.75
CA LEU A 84 4.53 1.80 -13.30
C LEU A 84 5.49 0.64 -13.08
N SER A 85 6.79 0.86 -13.30
CA SER A 85 7.80 -0.18 -13.10
C SER A 85 7.85 -0.65 -11.65
N GLU A 86 7.76 0.27 -10.70
CA GLU A 86 7.75 -0.08 -9.28
C GLU A 86 6.51 -0.88 -8.90
N LEU A 87 5.34 -0.47 -9.40
CA LEU A 87 4.10 -1.18 -9.13
C LEU A 87 4.14 -2.59 -9.70
N ASP A 88 4.63 -2.74 -10.92
CA ASP A 88 4.73 -4.05 -11.56
C ASP A 88 5.72 -4.96 -10.84
N ALA A 89 6.85 -4.41 -10.39
CA ALA A 89 7.85 -5.17 -9.64
C ALA A 89 7.28 -5.67 -8.31
N ARG A 90 6.58 -4.79 -7.59
CA ARG A 90 5.96 -5.17 -6.32
C ARG A 90 4.88 -6.22 -6.52
N LYS A 91 4.06 -6.06 -7.56
CA LYS A 91 3.01 -7.03 -7.86
C LYS A 91 3.61 -8.41 -8.13
N ARG A 92 4.67 -8.48 -8.94
CA ARG A 92 5.34 -9.76 -9.21
C ARG A 92 5.88 -10.38 -7.93
N GLN A 93 6.44 -9.57 -7.04
CA GLN A 93 6.96 -10.04 -5.77
C GLN A 93 5.85 -10.64 -4.91
N LEU A 94 4.70 -9.97 -4.82
CA LEU A 94 3.58 -10.47 -4.04
C LEU A 94 2.97 -11.73 -4.67
N GLU A 95 2.92 -11.80 -6.00
CA GLU A 95 2.44 -12.99 -6.67
C GLU A 95 3.34 -14.19 -6.38
N SER A 96 4.65 -13.96 -6.34
CA SER A 96 5.60 -15.00 -5.99
C SER A 96 5.40 -15.50 -4.56
N LEU A 97 5.24 -14.56 -3.62
CA LEU A 97 4.96 -14.91 -2.22
C LEU A 97 3.67 -15.69 -2.08
N TYR A 98 2.65 -15.31 -2.82
CA TYR A 98 1.36 -15.99 -2.79
C TYR A 98 1.47 -17.42 -3.31
N ARG A 99 2.22 -17.62 -4.40
CA ARG A 99 2.45 -18.97 -4.94
C ARG A 99 3.20 -19.86 -3.95
N GLU A 100 4.19 -19.30 -3.27
CA GLU A 100 4.91 -20.04 -2.23
C GLU A 100 4.01 -20.43 -1.07
N ASP A 101 3.13 -19.50 -0.67
CA ASP A 101 2.21 -19.74 0.44
C ASP A 101 1.23 -20.87 0.09
N ILE A 102 0.71 -20.88 -1.12
CA ILE A 102 -0.16 -21.96 -1.58
C ILE A 102 0.60 -23.30 -1.58
N ARG A 103 1.83 -23.30 -2.08
CA ARG A 103 2.62 -24.52 -2.16
C ARG A 103 2.93 -25.08 -0.77
N GLU A 104 3.27 -24.22 0.18
CA GLU A 104 3.63 -24.64 1.53
C GLU A 104 2.44 -25.04 2.36
N ASN A 105 1.32 -24.37 2.19
CA ASN A 105 0.13 -24.56 3.03
C ASN A 105 -0.96 -25.36 2.33
N GLY A 106 -0.77 -25.72 1.07
CA GLY A 106 -1.69 -26.55 0.32
C GLY A 106 -2.98 -25.88 -0.11
N ARG A 107 -3.17 -24.59 0.22
CA ARG A 107 -4.35 -23.84 -0.17
C ARG A 107 -4.08 -22.33 0.01
N PRO A 108 -4.85 -21.48 -0.71
CA PRO A 108 -4.68 -20.04 -0.56
C PRO A 108 -4.96 -19.56 0.85
N PRO A 109 -4.28 -18.51 1.31
CA PRO A 109 -4.56 -17.91 2.61
C PRO A 109 -6.01 -17.46 2.71
N GLN A 110 -6.61 -17.67 3.88
CA GLN A 110 -7.97 -17.23 4.14
C GLN A 110 -7.95 -15.76 4.56
N ARG A 111 -8.95 -15.03 4.12
CA ARG A 111 -9.10 -13.65 4.55
C ARG A 111 -9.90 -13.60 5.84
N PRO A 112 -9.51 -12.73 6.78
CA PRO A 112 -10.30 -12.58 7.98
C PRO A 112 -11.67 -12.03 7.69
#